data_fa592a0f9e1e9a3c6c602b54c4b26c5e
#
_entry.id   fa592a0f9e1e9a3c6c602b54c4b26c5e
#
_cell.length_a   1.000
_cell.length_b   1.000
_cell.length_c   1.000
_cell.angle_alpha   90.00
_cell.angle_beta   90.00
_cell.angle_gamma   90.00
#
_symmetry.space_group_name_H-M   'P 1'
#
loop_
_entity.id
_entity.type
_entity.pdbx_description
1 polymer ?
#
loop_
_entity_poly.entity_id
_entity_poly.type
_entity_poly.pdbx_seq_one_letter_code
_entity_poly.pdbx_strand_id
1 'polypeptide(L)'
;MTMKIAILDDYQDRVRHLPCFRMLDGLDVKVFNHTAKGLGQLAIRLADMDALVLIRERTAISRALIDKLPKLKLIAQTGRVGAHVDLAAAAARGIMVVEGSGDPVAPAELTWALILAARRKVPQYASLLKQGSWQASAIEPAHSTLGVTLSGR
;
A
#
# COMPACT_ATOMS: atom_id res chain seq x y z
N MET A 1 -19.07 6.19 24.82
CA MET A 1 -17.64 5.81 24.58
C MET A 1 -17.35 6.06 23.10
N THR A 2 -16.32 6.81 22.80
CA THR A 2 -15.91 7.12 21.42
C THR A 2 -15.20 5.90 20.80
N MET A 3 -15.57 5.52 19.57
CA MET A 3 -14.93 4.41 18.85
C MET A 3 -13.46 4.73 18.58
N LYS A 4 -12.58 3.78 18.88
CA LYS A 4 -11.14 3.89 18.64
C LYS A 4 -10.76 3.19 17.35
N ILE A 5 -10.15 3.92 16.44
CA ILE A 5 -9.79 3.44 15.11
C ILE A 5 -8.27 3.49 14.94
N ALA A 6 -7.67 2.40 14.47
CA ALA A 6 -6.28 2.38 14.03
C ALA A 6 -6.20 2.33 12.51
N ILE A 7 -5.53 3.28 11.88
CA ILE A 7 -5.18 3.23 10.47
C ILE A 7 -3.72 2.79 10.39
N LEU A 8 -3.46 1.65 9.72
CA LEU A 8 -2.14 1.02 9.72
C LEU A 8 -1.35 1.35 8.46
N ASP A 9 -0.03 1.49 8.65
CA ASP A 9 0.97 1.51 7.57
C ASP A 9 0.81 2.66 6.56
N ASP A 10 0.36 3.82 7.01
CA ASP A 10 0.36 5.03 6.18
C ASP A 10 1.76 5.66 6.12
N TYR A 11 2.69 5.02 5.42
CA TYR A 11 4.11 5.39 5.37
C TYR A 11 4.39 6.81 4.92
N GLN A 12 3.46 7.42 4.21
CA GLN A 12 3.60 8.77 3.67
C GLN A 12 2.76 9.82 4.42
N ASP A 13 2.06 9.41 5.49
CA ASP A 13 1.11 10.24 6.25
C ASP A 13 0.09 10.95 5.35
N ARG A 14 -0.45 10.22 4.36
CA ARG A 14 -1.34 10.80 3.34
C ARG A 14 -2.81 10.73 3.73
N VAL A 15 -3.19 9.76 4.55
CA VAL A 15 -4.60 9.51 4.88
C VAL A 15 -5.25 10.74 5.53
N ARG A 16 -4.53 11.45 6.39
CA ARG A 16 -5.01 12.67 7.05
C ARG A 16 -5.34 13.81 6.10
N HIS A 17 -4.77 13.79 4.89
CA HIS A 17 -4.95 14.79 3.85
C HIS A 17 -6.06 14.43 2.85
N LEU A 18 -6.67 13.26 2.98
CA LEU A 18 -7.77 12.86 2.13
C LEU A 18 -9.06 13.60 2.54
N PRO A 19 -9.85 14.10 1.58
CA PRO A 19 -11.12 14.77 1.89
C PRO A 19 -12.06 13.92 2.74
N CYS A 20 -12.06 12.59 2.52
CA CYS A 20 -12.89 11.64 3.26
C CYS A 20 -12.45 11.43 4.72
N PHE A 21 -11.24 11.88 5.11
CA PHE A 21 -10.77 11.73 6.48
C PHE A 21 -11.68 12.48 7.48
N ARG A 22 -12.32 13.57 7.04
CA ARG A 22 -13.30 14.33 7.83
C ARG A 22 -14.52 13.49 8.27
N MET A 23 -14.80 12.40 7.57
CA MET A 23 -15.89 11.49 7.97
C MET A 23 -15.59 10.77 9.31
N LEU A 24 -14.35 10.86 9.78
CA LEU A 24 -13.90 10.29 11.05
C LEU A 24 -13.88 11.34 12.18
N ASP A 25 -14.33 12.58 11.91
CA ASP A 25 -14.41 13.63 12.92
C ASP A 25 -15.30 13.20 14.10
N GLY A 26 -14.81 13.42 15.31
CA GLY A 26 -15.49 12.99 16.53
C GLY A 26 -15.14 11.57 16.98
N LEU A 27 -14.33 10.81 16.22
CA LEU A 27 -13.81 9.50 16.58
C LEU A 27 -12.36 9.59 17.08
N ASP A 28 -11.92 8.63 17.90
CA ASP A 28 -10.51 8.54 18.36
C ASP A 28 -9.69 7.79 17.30
N VAL A 29 -9.04 8.53 16.40
CA VAL A 29 -8.30 7.96 15.26
C VAL A 29 -6.81 8.04 15.48
N LYS A 30 -6.13 6.90 15.43
CA LYS A 30 -4.66 6.78 15.45
C LYS A 30 -4.15 6.32 14.10
N VAL A 31 -3.33 7.15 13.45
CA VAL A 31 -2.65 6.81 12.20
C VAL A 31 -1.22 6.36 12.52
N PHE A 32 -0.85 5.17 12.05
CA PHE A 32 0.49 4.62 12.23
C PHE A 32 1.25 4.68 10.90
N ASN A 33 2.32 5.46 10.89
CA ASN A 33 3.14 5.72 9.70
C ASN A 33 4.26 4.69 9.49
N HIS A 34 4.35 3.68 10.36
CA HIS A 34 5.35 2.62 10.28
C HIS A 34 4.77 1.30 10.76
N THR A 35 5.25 0.23 10.13
CA THR A 35 4.85 -1.14 10.47
C THR A 35 5.44 -1.56 11.81
N ALA A 36 4.62 -2.15 12.69
CA ALA A 36 5.11 -2.88 13.83
C ALA A 36 5.52 -4.29 13.39
N LYS A 37 6.75 -4.66 13.69
CA LYS A 37 7.26 -6.01 13.40
C LYS A 37 6.98 -6.93 14.58
N GLY A 38 6.27 -8.02 14.31
CA GLY A 38 5.99 -9.06 15.28
C GLY A 38 4.64 -8.95 15.99
N LEU A 39 4.10 -10.12 16.31
CA LEU A 39 2.77 -10.31 16.88
C LEU A 39 2.57 -9.54 18.20
N GLY A 40 3.58 -9.57 19.06
CA GLY A 40 3.49 -8.94 20.39
C GLY A 40 3.36 -7.41 20.31
N GLN A 41 4.15 -6.77 19.45
CA GLN A 41 4.08 -5.33 19.26
C GLN A 41 2.75 -4.90 18.64
N LEU A 42 2.25 -5.65 17.65
CA LEU A 42 0.94 -5.41 17.05
C LEU A 42 -0.18 -5.57 18.08
N ALA A 43 -0.14 -6.63 18.88
CA ALA A 43 -1.14 -6.88 19.91
C ALA A 43 -1.20 -5.74 20.94
N ILE A 44 -0.06 -5.28 21.44
CA ILE A 44 0.00 -4.15 22.39
C ILE A 44 -0.53 -2.86 21.73
N ARG A 45 -0.10 -2.58 20.50
CA ARG A 45 -0.49 -1.38 19.76
C ARG A 45 -2.00 -1.30 19.50
N LEU A 46 -2.62 -2.46 19.26
CA LEU A 46 -4.01 -2.56 18.77
C LEU A 46 -5.01 -3.06 19.83
N ALA A 47 -4.55 -3.44 21.03
CA ALA A 47 -5.39 -4.04 22.07
C ALA A 47 -6.66 -3.24 22.42
N ASP A 48 -6.58 -1.93 22.32
CA ASP A 48 -7.67 -1.01 22.70
C ASP A 48 -8.51 -0.53 21.50
N MET A 49 -8.23 -1.01 20.30
CA MET A 49 -8.89 -0.55 19.08
C MET A 49 -10.21 -1.30 18.84
N ASP A 50 -11.25 -0.54 18.50
CA ASP A 50 -12.53 -1.09 18.07
C ASP A 50 -12.55 -1.41 16.57
N ALA A 51 -11.79 -0.65 15.76
CA ALA A 51 -11.70 -0.83 14.32
C ALA A 51 -10.27 -0.69 13.79
N LEU A 52 -9.98 -1.45 12.73
CA LEU A 52 -8.73 -1.34 11.97
C LEU A 52 -9.04 -0.92 10.54
N VAL A 53 -8.25 0.03 10.02
CA VAL A 53 -8.22 0.37 8.59
C VAL A 53 -6.89 -0.11 8.03
N LEU A 54 -6.95 -0.99 7.04
CA LEU A 54 -5.78 -1.61 6.42
C LEU A 54 -5.49 -0.98 5.08
N ILE A 55 -4.24 -0.56 4.87
CA ILE A 55 -3.76 -0.01 3.61
C ILE A 55 -2.95 -1.10 2.90
N ARG A 56 -3.51 -1.62 1.81
CA ARG A 56 -2.95 -2.74 1.05
C ARG A 56 -2.78 -3.98 1.96
N GLU A 57 -1.92 -4.91 1.59
CA GLU A 57 -1.65 -6.16 2.30
C GLU A 57 -0.40 -6.05 3.20
N ARG A 58 -0.18 -4.86 3.79
CA ARG A 58 1.07 -4.54 4.51
C ARG A 58 1.19 -5.21 5.87
N THR A 59 0.08 -5.39 6.57
CA THR A 59 0.03 -6.05 7.87
C THR A 59 -0.84 -7.29 7.82
N ALA A 60 -0.30 -8.43 8.26
CA ALA A 60 -1.06 -9.67 8.38
C ALA A 60 -1.92 -9.66 9.65
N ILE A 61 -3.22 -9.83 9.46
CA ILE A 61 -4.22 -9.95 10.53
C ILE A 61 -4.57 -11.44 10.70
N SER A 62 -3.63 -12.17 11.29
CA SER A 62 -3.76 -13.61 11.55
C SER A 62 -4.71 -13.89 12.71
N ARG A 63 -5.17 -15.15 12.81
CA ARG A 63 -5.92 -15.67 13.98
C ARG A 63 -5.23 -15.33 15.29
N ALA A 64 -3.92 -15.58 15.38
CA ALA A 64 -3.14 -15.33 16.59
C ALA A 64 -3.13 -13.82 16.99
N LEU A 65 -3.24 -12.91 16.04
CA LEU A 65 -3.41 -11.47 16.33
C LEU A 65 -4.85 -11.18 16.73
N ILE A 66 -5.83 -11.66 15.97
CA ILE A 66 -7.26 -11.47 16.25
C ILE A 66 -7.61 -11.90 17.68
N ASP A 67 -7.07 -13.05 18.13
CA ASP A 67 -7.32 -13.55 19.49
C ASP A 67 -6.78 -12.63 20.59
N LYS A 68 -5.82 -11.76 20.28
CA LYS A 68 -5.24 -10.77 21.20
C LYS A 68 -5.91 -9.40 21.15
N LEU A 69 -6.93 -9.23 20.32
CA LEU A 69 -7.64 -7.95 20.13
C LEU A 69 -9.09 -8.03 20.64
N PRO A 70 -9.31 -8.00 21.97
CA PRO A 70 -10.62 -8.30 22.55
C PRO A 70 -11.71 -7.30 22.19
N LYS A 71 -11.34 -6.05 21.84
CA LYS A 71 -12.29 -4.98 21.52
C LYS A 71 -12.59 -4.84 20.03
N LEU A 72 -11.85 -5.56 19.18
CA LEU A 72 -11.97 -5.42 17.73
C LEU A 72 -13.34 -5.89 17.21
N LYS A 73 -14.01 -5.02 16.48
CA LYS A 73 -15.35 -5.23 15.91
C LYS A 73 -15.38 -5.07 14.38
N LEU A 74 -14.43 -4.30 13.81
CA LEU A 74 -14.42 -3.97 12.40
C LEU A 74 -13.00 -4.02 11.84
N ILE A 75 -12.86 -4.61 10.66
CA ILE A 75 -11.68 -4.51 9.81
C ILE A 75 -12.13 -3.92 8.48
N ALA A 76 -11.63 -2.75 8.13
CA ALA A 76 -11.90 -2.08 6.85
C ALA A 76 -10.65 -2.12 5.98
N GLN A 77 -10.72 -2.82 4.86
CA GLN A 77 -9.64 -2.88 3.86
C GLN A 77 -9.86 -1.79 2.80
N THR A 78 -8.83 -1.02 2.48
CA THR A 78 -8.92 0.06 1.47
C THR A 78 -9.02 -0.44 0.03
N GLY A 79 -8.86 -1.72 -0.20
CA GLY A 79 -9.03 -2.43 -1.47
C GLY A 79 -9.71 -3.76 -1.21
N ARG A 80 -9.44 -4.77 -2.03
CA ARG A 80 -9.92 -6.13 -1.78
C ARG A 80 -9.16 -6.80 -0.65
N VAL A 81 -9.86 -7.58 0.14
CA VAL A 81 -9.24 -8.42 1.17
C VAL A 81 -8.53 -9.59 0.50
N GLY A 82 -7.26 -9.79 0.84
CA GLY A 82 -6.44 -10.91 0.41
C GLY A 82 -6.15 -11.88 1.56
N ALA A 83 -5.23 -12.80 1.32
CA ALA A 83 -4.84 -13.84 2.30
C ALA A 83 -4.18 -13.29 3.58
N HIS A 84 -3.91 -11.99 3.64
CA HIS A 84 -3.33 -11.34 4.83
C HIS A 84 -4.33 -11.18 5.99
N VAL A 85 -5.63 -11.39 5.77
CA VAL A 85 -6.67 -11.37 6.81
C VAL A 85 -7.27 -12.76 6.96
N ASP A 86 -7.23 -13.32 8.17
CA ASP A 86 -7.92 -14.58 8.49
C ASP A 86 -9.42 -14.33 8.65
N LEU A 87 -10.14 -14.43 7.54
CA LEU A 87 -11.59 -14.19 7.49
C LEU A 87 -12.36 -15.19 8.38
N ALA A 88 -11.90 -16.42 8.48
CA ALA A 88 -12.54 -17.44 9.32
C ALA A 88 -12.41 -17.08 10.81
N ALA A 89 -11.24 -16.60 11.22
CA ALA A 89 -11.03 -16.15 12.59
C ALA A 89 -11.84 -14.88 12.90
N ALA A 90 -11.92 -13.93 11.95
CA ALA A 90 -12.73 -12.72 12.10
C ALA A 90 -14.21 -13.08 12.27
N ALA A 91 -14.75 -13.93 11.40
CA ALA A 91 -16.12 -14.39 11.46
C ALA A 91 -16.44 -15.13 12.78
N ALA A 92 -15.56 -16.01 13.24
CA ALA A 92 -15.72 -16.75 14.50
C ALA A 92 -15.79 -15.80 15.72
N ARG A 93 -15.19 -14.61 15.63
CA ARG A 93 -15.19 -13.56 16.65
C ARG A 93 -16.28 -12.53 16.45
N GLY A 94 -17.14 -12.66 15.43
CA GLY A 94 -18.16 -11.67 15.08
C GLY A 94 -17.58 -10.32 14.60
N ILE A 95 -16.34 -10.32 14.13
CA ILE A 95 -15.68 -9.13 13.59
C ILE A 95 -16.15 -8.93 12.15
N MET A 96 -16.74 -7.78 11.87
CA MET A 96 -17.12 -7.40 10.51
C MET A 96 -15.87 -7.09 9.68
N VAL A 97 -15.83 -7.61 8.45
CA VAL A 97 -14.80 -7.27 7.49
C VAL A 97 -15.43 -6.64 6.28
N VAL A 98 -14.97 -5.44 5.91
CA VAL A 98 -15.47 -4.68 4.75
C VAL A 98 -14.35 -4.37 3.79
N GLU A 99 -14.69 -4.34 2.51
CA GLU A 99 -13.77 -4.07 1.41
C GLU A 99 -14.07 -2.72 0.75
N GLY A 100 -13.01 -2.06 0.29
CA GLY A 100 -13.11 -0.91 -0.60
C GLY A 100 -12.97 -1.31 -2.07
N SER A 101 -13.39 -0.44 -2.96
CA SER A 101 -13.09 -0.55 -4.39
C SER A 101 -11.84 0.25 -4.71
N GLY A 102 -10.87 -0.35 -5.39
CA GLY A 102 -9.69 0.35 -5.90
C GLY A 102 -9.91 0.85 -7.33
N ASP A 103 -9.22 1.93 -7.70
CA ASP A 103 -9.15 2.38 -9.09
C ASP A 103 -7.88 1.79 -9.74
N PRO A 104 -8.01 0.98 -10.81
CA PRO A 104 -6.87 0.37 -11.48
C PRO A 104 -6.15 1.32 -12.46
N VAL A 105 -6.64 2.53 -12.69
CA VAL A 105 -6.08 3.46 -13.68
C VAL A 105 -4.64 3.84 -13.34
N ALA A 106 -4.38 4.31 -12.13
CA ALA A 106 -3.03 4.76 -11.74
C ALA A 106 -1.95 3.65 -11.86
N PRO A 107 -2.16 2.40 -11.37
CA PRO A 107 -1.19 1.33 -11.60
C PRO A 107 -1.05 0.94 -13.07
N ALA A 108 -2.11 1.01 -13.87
CA ALA A 108 -2.05 0.74 -15.31
C ALA A 108 -1.20 1.80 -16.04
N GLU A 109 -1.42 3.08 -15.76
CA GLU A 109 -0.62 4.18 -16.32
C GLU A 109 0.86 4.05 -15.94
N LEU A 110 1.16 3.75 -14.67
CA LEU A 110 2.53 3.53 -14.23
C LEU A 110 3.17 2.34 -14.95
N THR A 111 2.42 1.26 -15.16
CA THR A 111 2.90 0.08 -15.89
C THR A 111 3.29 0.46 -17.31
N TRP A 112 2.45 1.19 -18.04
CA TRP A 112 2.76 1.69 -19.37
C TRP A 112 3.95 2.63 -19.38
N ALA A 113 4.04 3.55 -18.43
CA ALA A 113 5.18 4.46 -18.31
C ALA A 113 6.49 3.69 -18.11
N LEU A 114 6.50 2.66 -17.26
CA LEU A 114 7.69 1.82 -17.02
C LEU A 114 8.06 0.98 -18.24
N ILE A 115 7.09 0.38 -18.94
CA ILE A 115 7.33 -0.36 -20.18
C ILE A 115 7.98 0.55 -21.22
N LEU A 116 7.41 1.73 -21.46
CA LEU A 116 7.95 2.71 -22.41
C LEU A 116 9.33 3.22 -21.99
N ALA A 117 9.52 3.54 -20.71
CA ALA A 117 10.81 3.99 -20.19
C ALA A 117 11.90 2.93 -20.36
N ALA A 118 11.59 1.67 -20.08
CA ALA A 118 12.53 0.56 -20.27
C ALA A 118 12.84 0.34 -21.76
N ARG A 119 11.83 0.30 -22.62
CA ARG A 119 12.00 0.09 -24.06
C ARG A 119 12.76 1.20 -24.74
N ARG A 120 12.56 2.43 -24.30
CA ARG A 120 13.22 3.61 -24.85
C ARG A 120 14.49 4.01 -24.09
N LYS A 121 14.92 3.24 -23.09
CA LYS A 121 16.10 3.48 -22.25
C LYS A 121 16.11 4.88 -21.59
N VAL A 122 14.93 5.41 -21.23
CA VAL A 122 14.78 6.77 -20.72
C VAL A 122 15.64 7.03 -19.45
N PRO A 123 15.70 6.14 -18.45
CA PRO A 123 16.52 6.38 -17.26
C PRO A 123 18.02 6.49 -17.58
N GLN A 124 18.50 5.64 -18.49
CA GLN A 124 19.91 5.65 -18.92
C GLN A 124 20.27 6.96 -19.63
N TYR A 125 19.43 7.37 -20.61
CA TYR A 125 19.65 8.62 -21.32
C TYR A 125 19.55 9.84 -20.42
N ALA A 126 18.58 9.86 -19.50
CA ALA A 126 18.48 10.95 -18.54
C ALA A 126 19.71 11.06 -17.63
N SER A 127 20.26 9.94 -17.18
CA SER A 127 21.50 9.91 -16.39
C SER A 127 22.70 10.42 -17.18
N LEU A 128 22.89 9.92 -18.41
CA LEU A 128 24.00 10.32 -19.27
C LEU A 128 23.92 11.80 -19.65
N LEU A 129 22.72 12.31 -19.95
CA LEU A 129 22.53 13.73 -20.26
C LEU A 129 22.90 14.63 -19.08
N LYS A 130 22.57 14.24 -17.85
CA LYS A 130 22.99 14.95 -16.63
C LYS A 130 24.49 14.99 -16.45
N GLN A 131 25.21 14.01 -17.00
CA GLN A 131 26.68 13.93 -17.01
C GLN A 131 27.31 14.63 -18.22
N GLY A 132 26.54 15.34 -19.02
CA GLY A 132 27.01 16.07 -20.21
C GLY A 132 27.19 15.20 -21.45
N SER A 133 26.80 13.92 -21.43
CA SER A 133 26.88 13.02 -22.57
C SER A 133 25.65 13.18 -23.47
N TRP A 134 25.82 13.89 -24.60
CA TRP A 134 24.84 14.04 -25.65
C TRP A 134 25.16 13.13 -26.83
N GLN A 135 24.23 12.30 -27.29
CA GLN A 135 24.34 11.36 -28.41
C GLN A 135 25.38 10.23 -28.26
N ALA A 136 26.40 10.39 -27.42
CA ALA A 136 27.46 9.38 -27.19
C ALA A 136 27.07 8.37 -26.10
N SER A 137 25.82 8.00 -25.99
CA SER A 137 25.26 7.21 -24.89
C SER A 137 25.41 5.70 -25.08
N ALA A 138 26.33 5.24 -25.96
CA ALA A 138 26.68 3.84 -26.08
C ALA A 138 27.45 3.38 -24.84
N ILE A 139 26.73 2.80 -23.86
CA ILE A 139 27.38 2.19 -22.70
C ILE A 139 28.14 0.93 -23.11
N GLU A 140 27.67 0.22 -24.13
CA GLU A 140 28.34 -0.93 -24.76
C GLU A 140 28.10 -0.93 -26.28
N PRO A 141 29.13 -0.89 -27.10
CA PRO A 141 29.00 -0.92 -28.57
C PRO A 141 28.30 -2.17 -29.12
N ALA A 142 28.35 -3.28 -28.40
CA ALA A 142 27.75 -4.55 -28.80
C ALA A 142 26.21 -4.59 -28.62
N HIS A 143 25.65 -3.70 -27.81
CA HIS A 143 24.21 -3.62 -27.58
C HIS A 143 23.66 -2.34 -28.19
N SER A 144 22.65 -2.45 -29.04
CA SER A 144 21.99 -1.29 -29.66
C SER A 144 21.78 -0.15 -28.65
N THR A 145 22.38 0.99 -28.92
CA THR A 145 22.30 2.19 -28.08
C THR A 145 20.92 2.83 -28.11
N LEU A 146 20.16 2.59 -29.16
CA LEU A 146 18.84 3.17 -29.35
C LEU A 146 17.75 2.33 -28.68
N GLY A 147 16.76 3.02 -28.13
CA GLY A 147 15.55 2.36 -27.64
C GLY A 147 14.74 1.75 -28.78
N VAL A 148 13.93 0.75 -28.47
CA VAL A 148 13.12 -0.02 -29.43
C VAL A 148 11.65 0.38 -29.29
N THR A 149 10.93 0.45 -30.41
CA THR A 149 9.48 0.70 -30.40
C THR A 149 8.70 -0.54 -29.95
N LEU A 150 7.45 -0.36 -29.58
CA LEU A 150 6.51 -1.44 -29.30
C LEU A 150 5.76 -1.91 -30.56
N SER A 151 5.79 -1.10 -31.63
CA SER A 151 5.08 -1.41 -32.86
C SER A 151 5.56 -2.74 -33.46
N GLY A 152 4.64 -3.61 -33.84
CA GLY A 152 4.92 -4.88 -34.49
C GLY A 152 5.40 -6.01 -33.57
N ARG A 153 5.16 -5.89 -32.24
CA ARG A 153 5.57 -6.90 -31.25
C ARG A 153 4.44 -7.29 -30.31
#